data_e44ee270251071fd9a17eda4acc1ca4c
#
_entry.id   e44ee270251071fd9a17eda4acc1ca4c
#
_cell.length_a   1.000
_cell.length_b   1.000
_cell.length_c   1.000
_cell.angle_alpha   90.00
_cell.angle_beta   90.00
_cell.angle_gamma   90.00
#
_symmetry.space_group_name_H-M   'P 1'
#
loop_
_entity.id
_entity.type
_entity.pdbx_description
1 polymer ?
#
loop_
_entity_poly.entity_id
_entity_poly.type
_entity_poly.pdbx_seq_one_letter_code
_entity_poly.pdbx_strand_id
1 'polypeptide(L)'
;VIDCLYRRLAADGEFQLFESTDGTRSNWDPEIQHGSPPLALMTKLIEELAADSGLRVGRLTLDILGAIPVTQVRVRAWVQRPGSRISMMAAEMSAPAPGGAERTVARVTAWLLATSDTADVVTDRFPPLVEGEAAAVPHSWVGAKGYLETVRWRRQQVAEGESNVAWLSPRVPLVDSEAPTDLQRLAMVADSINGVGMALEPDKFVFMNTDTVVHVHRLPAGNDFGLRARASIGPDGIGVTTAEIFDRQGFIGVVAQTLLVQRRT
;
A
#
# COMPACT_ATOMS: atom_id res chain seq x y z
N VAL A 1 -16.10 -15.43 -6.14
CA VAL A 1 -15.24 -15.36 -4.95
C VAL A 1 -13.88 -14.88 -5.41
N ILE A 2 -13.37 -13.81 -4.78
CA ILE A 2 -12.02 -13.31 -5.04
C ILE A 2 -11.03 -14.24 -4.36
N ASP A 3 -10.10 -14.81 -5.12
CA ASP A 3 -9.11 -15.81 -4.67
C ASP A 3 -7.68 -15.25 -4.59
N CYS A 4 -7.37 -14.18 -5.34
CA CYS A 4 -6.08 -13.50 -5.35
C CYS A 4 -6.25 -12.06 -5.85
N LEU A 5 -5.20 -11.23 -5.76
CA LEU A 5 -5.20 -9.89 -6.37
C LEU A 5 -4.74 -9.93 -7.83
N TYR A 6 -3.73 -10.75 -8.13
CA TYR A 6 -3.17 -10.87 -9.48
C TYR A 6 -2.92 -12.32 -9.87
N ARG A 7 -2.99 -12.59 -11.17
CA ARG A 7 -2.49 -13.83 -11.77
C ARG A 7 -1.26 -13.52 -12.59
N ARG A 8 -0.15 -14.21 -12.31
CA ARG A 8 1.08 -14.06 -13.10
C ARG A 8 0.90 -14.76 -14.45
N LEU A 9 1.21 -14.05 -15.52
CA LEU A 9 1.23 -14.55 -16.88
C LEU A 9 2.67 -14.76 -17.37
N ALA A 10 2.83 -15.12 -18.64
CA ALA A 10 4.15 -15.26 -19.22
C ALA A 10 4.90 -13.93 -19.28
N ALA A 11 6.22 -13.97 -19.10
CA ALA A 11 7.08 -12.80 -19.26
C ALA A 11 7.14 -12.35 -20.72
N ASP A 12 7.33 -11.04 -20.93
CA ASP A 12 7.53 -10.41 -22.23
C ASP A 12 8.76 -9.49 -22.16
N GLY A 13 9.90 -10.02 -22.57
CA GLY A 13 11.19 -9.34 -22.45
C GLY A 13 11.55 -9.05 -20.98
N GLU A 14 11.79 -7.80 -20.65
CA GLU A 14 12.08 -7.35 -19.28
C GLU A 14 10.82 -7.17 -18.41
N PHE A 15 9.64 -7.34 -18.99
CA PHE A 15 8.36 -7.19 -18.30
C PHE A 15 7.81 -8.53 -17.84
N GLN A 16 7.26 -8.54 -16.62
CA GLN A 16 6.37 -9.58 -16.15
C GLN A 16 4.93 -9.14 -16.43
N LEU A 17 4.11 -10.03 -16.96
CA LEU A 17 2.69 -9.76 -17.21
C LEU A 17 1.85 -10.29 -16.06
N PHE A 18 0.85 -9.50 -15.68
CA PHE A 18 -0.12 -9.89 -14.66
C PHE A 18 -1.53 -9.52 -15.09
N GLU A 19 -2.48 -10.40 -14.82
CA GLU A 19 -3.90 -10.10 -14.90
C GLU A 19 -4.38 -9.64 -13.52
N SER A 20 -4.90 -8.41 -13.41
CA SER A 20 -5.54 -7.95 -12.19
C SER A 20 -6.94 -8.56 -12.05
N THR A 21 -7.30 -8.98 -10.84
CA THR A 21 -8.63 -9.53 -10.55
C THR A 21 -9.57 -8.44 -10.02
N ASP A 22 -10.85 -8.78 -9.86
CA ASP A 22 -11.82 -7.90 -9.20
C ASP A 22 -11.38 -7.49 -7.78
N GLY A 23 -10.49 -8.27 -7.14
CA GLY A 23 -9.92 -7.95 -5.82
C GLY A 23 -9.05 -6.71 -5.79
N THR A 24 -8.65 -6.18 -6.94
CA THR A 24 -7.87 -4.93 -7.02
C THR A 24 -8.74 -3.68 -7.14
N ARG A 25 -10.06 -3.82 -7.43
CA ARG A 25 -10.98 -2.71 -7.70
C ARG A 25 -11.04 -1.71 -6.55
N SER A 26 -10.96 -0.44 -6.90
CA SER A 26 -11.09 0.66 -5.95
C SER A 26 -12.56 0.86 -5.53
N ASN A 27 -12.75 1.40 -4.34
CA ASN A 27 -14.06 1.88 -3.88
C ASN A 27 -14.43 3.26 -4.45
N TRP A 28 -13.51 3.95 -5.13
CA TRP A 28 -13.78 5.21 -5.80
C TRP A 28 -14.43 5.01 -7.17
N ASP A 29 -13.91 4.04 -7.92
CA ASP A 29 -14.35 3.67 -9.25
C ASP A 29 -13.99 2.18 -9.47
N PRO A 30 -14.97 1.31 -9.81
CA PRO A 30 -14.72 -0.12 -10.00
C PRO A 30 -13.87 -0.44 -11.25
N GLU A 31 -13.66 0.50 -12.16
CA GLU A 31 -12.82 0.30 -13.35
C GLU A 31 -11.32 0.53 -13.07
N ILE A 32 -10.99 1.08 -11.89
CA ILE A 32 -9.60 1.32 -11.50
C ILE A 32 -9.21 0.52 -10.26
N GLN A 33 -7.92 0.29 -10.10
CA GLN A 33 -7.36 -0.41 -8.95
C GLN A 33 -7.19 0.55 -7.75
N HIS A 34 -7.35 0.03 -6.53
CA HIS A 34 -6.87 0.64 -5.30
C HIS A 34 -5.33 0.66 -5.30
N GLY A 35 -4.69 1.64 -4.64
CA GLY A 35 -3.23 1.78 -4.68
C GLY A 35 -2.44 0.68 -3.94
N SER A 36 -3.04 0.00 -2.95
CA SER A 36 -2.35 -1.08 -2.21
C SER A 36 -1.96 -2.27 -3.08
N PRO A 37 -2.82 -2.84 -3.95
CA PRO A 37 -2.42 -3.94 -4.82
C PRO A 37 -1.22 -3.61 -5.73
N PRO A 38 -1.19 -2.51 -6.49
CA PRO A 38 -0.03 -2.12 -7.28
C PRO A 38 1.25 -1.88 -6.46
N LEU A 39 1.13 -1.24 -5.27
CA LEU A 39 2.25 -1.07 -4.36
C LEU A 39 2.85 -2.43 -3.97
N ALA A 40 2.01 -3.38 -3.59
CA ALA A 40 2.44 -4.72 -3.18
C ALA A 40 3.06 -5.51 -4.35
N LEU A 41 2.45 -5.44 -5.55
CA LEU A 41 2.97 -6.15 -6.73
C LEU A 41 4.35 -5.62 -7.15
N MET A 42 4.53 -4.31 -7.19
CA MET A 42 5.83 -3.71 -7.50
C MET A 42 6.88 -3.95 -6.40
N THR A 43 6.44 -3.99 -5.12
CA THR A 43 7.31 -4.39 -4.00
C THR A 43 7.80 -5.83 -4.19
N LYS A 44 6.92 -6.75 -4.62
CA LYS A 44 7.29 -8.14 -4.91
C LYS A 44 8.39 -8.23 -5.97
N LEU A 45 8.27 -7.51 -7.08
CA LEU A 45 9.28 -7.53 -8.13
C LEU A 45 10.61 -6.92 -7.67
N ILE A 46 10.56 -5.91 -6.81
CA ILE A 46 11.76 -5.33 -6.18
C ILE A 46 12.43 -6.36 -5.25
N GLU A 47 11.67 -7.09 -4.43
CA GLU A 47 12.21 -8.16 -3.58
C GLU A 47 12.79 -9.32 -4.39
N GLU A 48 12.13 -9.72 -5.50
CA GLU A 48 12.65 -10.73 -6.42
C GLU A 48 13.99 -10.29 -7.04
N LEU A 49 14.09 -9.03 -7.48
CA LEU A 49 15.32 -8.44 -8.01
C LEU A 49 16.42 -8.36 -6.95
N ALA A 50 16.05 -8.11 -5.70
CA ALA A 50 16.97 -7.91 -4.58
C ALA A 50 17.40 -9.21 -3.89
N ALA A 51 16.88 -10.38 -4.27
CA ALA A 51 16.99 -11.64 -3.53
C ALA A 51 18.43 -11.99 -3.12
N ASP A 52 19.41 -11.77 -3.99
CA ASP A 52 20.83 -12.09 -3.74
C ASP A 52 21.66 -10.86 -3.32
N SER A 53 21.04 -9.71 -3.10
CA SER A 53 21.76 -8.46 -2.81
C SER A 53 22.29 -8.36 -1.38
N GLY A 54 21.72 -9.10 -0.43
CA GLY A 54 21.99 -8.96 1.01
C GLY A 54 21.47 -7.64 1.61
N LEU A 55 20.70 -6.87 0.84
CA LEU A 55 20.15 -5.59 1.27
C LEU A 55 18.67 -5.74 1.69
N ARG A 56 18.23 -4.89 2.60
CA ARG A 56 16.87 -4.86 3.14
C ARG A 56 16.15 -3.56 2.75
N VAL A 57 14.90 -3.65 2.35
CA VAL A 57 14.05 -2.46 2.11
C VAL A 57 13.89 -1.67 3.40
N GLY A 58 14.16 -0.38 3.33
CA GLY A 58 13.93 0.60 4.41
C GLY A 58 12.88 1.64 4.04
N ARG A 59 12.65 1.87 2.74
CA ARG A 59 11.62 2.79 2.23
C ARG A 59 11.02 2.27 0.93
N LEU A 60 9.71 2.43 0.80
CA LEU A 60 8.97 2.30 -0.46
C LEU A 60 8.29 3.65 -0.75
N THR A 61 8.29 4.09 -1.99
CA THR A 61 7.49 5.22 -2.45
C THR A 61 6.73 4.80 -3.68
N LEU A 62 5.40 4.81 -3.59
CA LEU A 62 4.49 4.66 -4.73
C LEU A 62 4.15 6.06 -5.24
N ASP A 63 4.31 6.29 -6.53
CA ASP A 63 3.74 7.42 -7.27
C ASP A 63 2.62 6.91 -8.19
N ILE A 64 1.41 7.44 -8.05
CA ILE A 64 0.26 7.12 -8.91
C ILE A 64 0.25 8.13 -10.04
N LEU A 65 0.71 7.71 -11.23
CA LEU A 65 0.90 8.57 -12.39
C LEU A 65 -0.39 8.77 -13.21
N GLY A 66 -1.42 8.01 -12.88
CA GLY A 66 -2.75 8.08 -13.48
C GLY A 66 -3.64 6.97 -12.99
N ALA A 67 -4.90 6.97 -13.38
CA ALA A 67 -5.84 5.88 -13.07
C ALA A 67 -5.24 4.54 -13.52
N ILE A 68 -5.15 3.58 -12.60
CA ILE A 68 -4.61 2.24 -12.85
C ILE A 68 -5.79 1.34 -13.22
N PRO A 69 -5.98 0.92 -14.48
CA PRO A 69 -7.15 0.16 -14.87
C PRO A 69 -7.13 -1.27 -14.31
N VAL A 70 -8.31 -1.85 -14.12
CA VAL A 70 -8.47 -3.28 -13.80
C VAL A 70 -8.38 -4.06 -15.12
N THR A 71 -7.16 -4.51 -15.46
CA THR A 71 -6.85 -5.17 -16.72
C THR A 71 -5.52 -5.94 -16.61
N GLN A 72 -5.07 -6.49 -17.71
CA GLN A 72 -3.71 -6.97 -17.83
C GLN A 72 -2.73 -5.80 -17.72
N VAL A 73 -1.72 -5.95 -16.87
CA VAL A 73 -0.67 -4.96 -16.62
C VAL A 73 0.71 -5.56 -16.89
N ARG A 74 1.64 -4.70 -17.29
CA ARG A 74 3.06 -5.03 -17.48
C ARG A 74 3.86 -4.38 -16.38
N VAL A 75 4.70 -5.15 -15.69
CA VAL A 75 5.51 -4.65 -14.57
C VAL A 75 6.95 -5.05 -14.82
N ARG A 76 7.89 -4.12 -14.60
CA ARG A 76 9.33 -4.39 -14.58
C ARG A 76 9.98 -3.75 -13.37
N ALA A 77 11.11 -4.31 -12.95
CA ALA A 77 11.94 -3.74 -11.89
C ALA A 77 13.40 -3.68 -12.33
N TRP A 78 14.12 -2.66 -11.87
CA TRP A 78 15.55 -2.48 -12.19
C TRP A 78 16.31 -1.81 -11.05
N VAL A 79 17.63 -2.00 -11.05
CA VAL A 79 18.51 -1.27 -10.16
C VAL A 79 18.72 0.13 -10.72
N GLN A 80 18.16 1.14 -10.07
CA GLN A 80 18.27 2.54 -10.47
C GLN A 80 19.59 3.17 -10.01
N ARG A 81 20.03 2.83 -8.80
CA ARG A 81 21.31 3.24 -8.24
C ARG A 81 21.97 2.04 -7.55
N PRO A 82 23.03 1.46 -8.13
CA PRO A 82 23.74 0.36 -7.52
C PRO A 82 24.54 0.80 -6.29
N GLY A 83 24.76 -0.12 -5.35
CA GLY A 83 25.59 0.09 -4.18
C GLY A 83 25.51 -1.07 -3.21
N SER A 84 26.63 -1.41 -2.58
CA SER A 84 26.72 -2.54 -1.64
C SER A 84 26.19 -2.24 -0.23
N ARG A 85 26.11 -0.97 0.16
CA ARG A 85 25.58 -0.56 1.46
C ARG A 85 24.24 0.14 1.34
N ILE A 86 24.03 0.87 0.26
CA ILE A 86 22.82 1.64 -0.04
C ILE A 86 22.55 1.51 -1.53
N SER A 87 21.45 0.90 -1.90
CA SER A 87 21.00 0.76 -3.29
C SER A 87 19.60 1.35 -3.46
N MET A 88 19.31 1.89 -4.64
CA MET A 88 17.95 2.25 -5.01
C MET A 88 17.49 1.33 -6.13
N MET A 89 16.35 0.72 -5.95
CA MET A 89 15.65 -0.03 -6.98
C MET A 89 14.35 0.66 -7.34
N ALA A 90 13.90 0.46 -8.56
CA ALA A 90 12.63 0.98 -9.04
C ALA A 90 11.84 -0.13 -9.72
N ALA A 91 10.53 -0.02 -9.67
CA ALA A 91 9.61 -0.80 -10.47
C ALA A 91 8.56 0.12 -11.07
N GLU A 92 8.10 -0.19 -12.28
CA GLU A 92 7.00 0.54 -12.90
C GLU A 92 5.95 -0.41 -13.45
N MET A 93 4.71 0.04 -13.39
CA MET A 93 3.55 -0.64 -13.93
C MET A 93 3.03 0.15 -15.12
N SER A 94 2.83 -0.54 -16.24
CA SER A 94 2.23 0.00 -17.45
C SER A 94 0.93 -0.73 -17.77
N ALA A 95 0.00 -0.01 -18.37
CA ALA A 95 -1.29 -0.52 -18.80
C ALA A 95 -1.74 0.16 -20.10
N PRO A 96 -2.66 -0.44 -20.87
CA PRO A 96 -3.24 0.19 -22.04
C PRO A 96 -3.95 1.51 -21.70
N ALA A 97 -3.68 2.55 -22.47
CA ALA A 97 -4.42 3.81 -22.42
C ALA A 97 -5.69 3.72 -23.29
N PRO A 98 -6.65 4.61 -23.10
CA PRO A 98 -7.71 4.82 -24.09
C PRO A 98 -7.10 5.08 -25.47
N GLY A 99 -7.47 4.26 -26.49
CA GLY A 99 -6.85 4.33 -27.81
C GLY A 99 -5.73 3.31 -28.05
N GLY A 100 -5.39 2.44 -27.05
CA GLY A 100 -4.54 1.26 -27.22
C GLY A 100 -3.04 1.49 -27.05
N ALA A 101 -2.58 2.75 -26.91
CA ALA A 101 -1.18 3.02 -26.56
C ALA A 101 -0.91 2.59 -25.12
N GLU A 102 0.28 2.04 -24.87
CA GLU A 102 0.71 1.69 -23.50
C GLU A 102 1.23 2.96 -22.77
N ARG A 103 0.91 3.05 -21.48
CA ARG A 103 1.41 4.14 -20.61
C ARG A 103 1.82 3.60 -19.26
N THR A 104 2.84 4.19 -18.64
CA THR A 104 3.16 3.96 -17.24
C THR A 104 2.09 4.62 -16.37
N VAL A 105 1.47 3.82 -15.50
CA VAL A 105 0.35 4.25 -14.64
C VAL A 105 0.76 4.38 -13.17
N ALA A 106 1.82 3.68 -12.75
CA ALA A 106 2.36 3.77 -11.40
C ALA A 106 3.85 3.44 -11.39
N ARG A 107 4.57 3.98 -10.41
CA ARG A 107 5.99 3.68 -10.15
C ARG A 107 6.22 3.49 -8.66
N VAL A 108 7.06 2.53 -8.31
CA VAL A 108 7.60 2.37 -6.96
C VAL A 108 9.11 2.58 -7.00
N THR A 109 9.63 3.37 -6.06
CA THR A 109 11.06 3.40 -5.76
C THR A 109 11.31 2.87 -4.37
N ALA A 110 12.38 2.11 -4.19
CA ALA A 110 12.77 1.53 -2.92
C ALA A 110 14.20 1.88 -2.56
N TRP A 111 14.45 2.33 -1.34
CA TRP A 111 15.78 2.33 -0.76
C TRP A 111 16.02 1.02 -0.04
N LEU A 112 17.10 0.33 -0.43
CA LEU A 112 17.58 -0.89 0.20
C LEU A 112 18.92 -0.61 0.89
N LEU A 113 19.06 -1.12 2.09
CA LEU A 113 20.16 -0.80 3.00
C LEU A 113 20.79 -2.09 3.51
N ALA A 114 22.13 -2.08 3.63
CA ALA A 114 22.83 -3.15 4.32
C ALA A 114 22.44 -3.16 5.82
N THR A 115 22.25 -4.35 6.35
CA THR A 115 21.98 -4.54 7.77
C THR A 115 23.28 -4.63 8.59
N SER A 116 23.21 -4.23 9.84
CA SER A 116 24.27 -4.39 10.84
C SER A 116 23.66 -4.75 12.19
N ASP A 117 24.45 -5.30 13.10
CA ASP A 117 24.00 -5.57 14.45
C ASP A 117 23.92 -4.25 15.24
N THR A 118 22.72 -3.89 15.68
CA THR A 118 22.42 -2.73 16.52
C THR A 118 21.43 -3.12 17.63
N ALA A 119 21.43 -4.40 18.03
CA ALA A 119 20.49 -4.94 19.01
C ALA A 119 20.60 -4.26 20.40
N ASP A 120 21.77 -3.75 20.74
CA ASP A 120 22.05 -3.05 22.00
C ASP A 120 21.50 -1.61 22.05
N VAL A 121 21.10 -1.03 20.92
CA VAL A 121 20.60 0.34 20.81
C VAL A 121 19.20 0.43 20.17
N VAL A 122 18.46 -0.69 20.16
CA VAL A 122 17.08 -0.72 19.66
C VAL A 122 16.20 0.27 20.41
N THR A 123 15.44 1.06 19.67
CA THR A 123 14.46 1.99 20.22
C THR A 123 13.17 1.92 19.42
N ASP A 124 12.04 1.89 20.12
CA ASP A 124 10.73 2.04 19.52
C ASP A 124 10.15 3.41 19.84
N ARG A 125 9.73 4.13 18.80
CA ARG A 125 9.15 5.47 18.93
C ARG A 125 7.85 5.48 19.74
N PHE A 126 7.09 4.39 19.62
CA PHE A 126 5.80 4.23 20.28
C PHE A 126 5.73 2.85 20.97
N PRO A 127 4.99 2.73 22.08
CA PRO A 127 4.66 1.43 22.64
C PRO A 127 3.84 0.60 21.65
N PRO A 128 3.79 -0.74 21.82
CA PRO A 128 2.93 -1.59 21.02
C PRO A 128 1.47 -1.09 20.99
N LEU A 129 0.86 -1.13 19.81
CA LEU A 129 -0.53 -0.75 19.65
C LEU A 129 -1.43 -1.88 20.18
N VAL A 130 -2.20 -1.58 21.22
CA VAL A 130 -3.17 -2.52 21.78
C VAL A 130 -4.49 -2.39 21.03
N GLU A 131 -5.10 -3.52 20.66
CA GLU A 131 -6.42 -3.54 20.02
C GLU A 131 -7.49 -3.15 21.04
N GLY A 132 -8.22 -2.08 20.77
CA GLY A 132 -9.27 -1.55 21.62
C GLY A 132 -10.66 -2.04 21.22
N GLU A 133 -11.70 -1.36 21.69
CA GLU A 133 -13.09 -1.69 21.36
C GLU A 133 -13.37 -1.48 19.88
N ALA A 134 -14.20 -2.35 19.29
CA ALA A 134 -14.57 -2.27 17.89
C ALA A 134 -15.48 -1.06 17.63
N ALA A 135 -15.15 -0.32 16.56
CA ALA A 135 -16.00 0.71 16.00
C ALA A 135 -16.78 0.20 14.79
N ALA A 136 -17.91 0.83 14.49
CA ALA A 136 -18.68 0.52 13.29
C ALA A 136 -17.86 0.83 12.02
N VAL A 137 -18.05 0.01 10.99
CA VAL A 137 -17.52 0.28 9.65
C VAL A 137 -18.29 1.47 9.05
N PRO A 138 -17.65 2.37 8.31
CA PRO A 138 -18.36 3.42 7.61
C PRO A 138 -19.47 2.87 6.72
N HIS A 139 -20.62 3.53 6.66
CA HIS A 139 -21.76 3.05 5.87
C HIS A 139 -21.39 2.83 4.41
N SER A 140 -20.58 3.70 3.83
CA SER A 140 -20.05 3.60 2.46
C SER A 140 -19.17 2.36 2.19
N TRP A 141 -18.72 1.66 3.24
CA TRP A 141 -17.92 0.43 3.10
C TRP A 141 -18.77 -0.83 3.25
N VAL A 142 -20.00 -0.71 3.74
CA VAL A 142 -20.90 -1.87 3.95
C VAL A 142 -21.30 -2.43 2.59
N GLY A 143 -20.92 -3.70 2.33
CA GLY A 143 -21.19 -4.37 1.07
C GLY A 143 -20.34 -3.89 -0.11
N ALA A 144 -19.33 -3.03 0.13
CA ALA A 144 -18.38 -2.62 -0.89
C ALA A 144 -17.65 -3.82 -1.46
N LYS A 145 -17.46 -3.84 -2.78
CA LYS A 145 -16.81 -4.89 -3.54
C LYS A 145 -15.35 -4.55 -3.83
N GLY A 146 -14.63 -5.52 -4.35
CA GLY A 146 -13.24 -5.32 -4.76
C GLY A 146 -12.27 -5.36 -3.59
N TYR A 147 -11.33 -4.40 -3.55
CA TYR A 147 -10.24 -4.39 -2.58
C TYR A 147 -10.73 -4.47 -1.13
N LEU A 148 -11.82 -3.81 -0.77
CA LEU A 148 -12.35 -3.85 0.60
C LEU A 148 -12.77 -5.26 1.05
N GLU A 149 -13.17 -6.16 0.13
CA GLU A 149 -13.48 -7.56 0.45
C GLU A 149 -12.22 -8.40 0.73
N THR A 150 -11.08 -8.00 0.16
CA THR A 150 -9.81 -8.74 0.24
C THR A 150 -9.03 -8.46 1.53
N VAL A 151 -9.51 -7.54 2.34
CA VAL A 151 -8.91 -7.15 3.62
C VAL A 151 -9.92 -7.34 4.75
N ARG A 152 -9.47 -7.90 5.87
CA ARG A 152 -10.22 -7.89 7.11
C ARG A 152 -9.97 -6.59 7.84
N TRP A 153 -11.02 -5.78 8.02
CA TRP A 153 -10.99 -4.48 8.67
C TRP A 153 -11.53 -4.58 10.09
N ARG A 154 -10.76 -4.08 11.07
CA ARG A 154 -11.17 -3.98 12.46
C ARG A 154 -10.89 -2.55 12.93
N ARG A 155 -11.84 -1.64 12.67
CA ARG A 155 -11.80 -0.28 13.16
C ARG A 155 -12.04 -0.24 14.66
N GLN A 156 -11.42 0.73 15.32
CA GLN A 156 -11.51 0.88 16.76
C GLN A 156 -12.14 2.20 17.16
N GLN A 157 -12.80 2.22 18.32
CA GLN A 157 -13.25 3.44 18.94
C GLN A 157 -12.03 4.24 19.41
N VAL A 158 -12.04 5.53 19.13
CA VAL A 158 -11.02 6.50 19.58
C VAL A 158 -11.73 7.73 20.14
N ALA A 159 -11.07 8.44 21.04
CA ALA A 159 -11.61 9.69 21.58
C ALA A 159 -11.64 10.77 20.49
N GLU A 160 -12.52 11.74 20.67
CA GLU A 160 -12.62 12.89 19.77
C GLU A 160 -11.27 13.64 19.68
N GLY A 161 -10.84 13.92 18.46
CA GLY A 161 -9.57 14.60 18.21
C GLY A 161 -8.33 13.71 18.18
N GLU A 162 -8.45 12.41 18.48
CA GLU A 162 -7.38 11.44 18.35
C GLU A 162 -7.27 10.90 16.91
N SER A 163 -6.13 10.24 16.61
CA SER A 163 -5.94 9.53 15.35
C SER A 163 -6.81 8.29 15.29
N ASN A 164 -7.43 8.05 14.13
CA ASN A 164 -8.20 6.83 13.90
C ASN A 164 -7.29 5.60 13.91
N VAL A 165 -7.80 4.50 14.44
CA VAL A 165 -7.10 3.22 14.52
C VAL A 165 -7.88 2.13 13.80
N ALA A 166 -7.19 1.34 12.99
CA ALA A 166 -7.73 0.11 12.43
C ALA A 166 -6.65 -0.97 12.33
N TRP A 167 -7.02 -2.21 12.59
CA TRP A 167 -6.21 -3.39 12.29
C TRP A 167 -6.67 -4.00 10.97
N LEU A 168 -5.71 -4.25 10.07
CA LEU A 168 -5.93 -4.73 8.72
C LEU A 168 -5.18 -6.04 8.49
N SER A 169 -5.87 -7.03 7.93
CA SER A 169 -5.25 -8.31 7.57
C SER A 169 -5.64 -8.68 6.15
N PRO A 170 -4.69 -8.84 5.21
CA PRO A 170 -4.97 -9.43 3.90
C PRO A 170 -5.61 -10.81 4.03
N ARG A 171 -6.64 -11.08 3.24
CA ARG A 171 -7.44 -12.32 3.25
C ARG A 171 -7.16 -13.23 2.07
N VAL A 172 -6.53 -12.71 1.04
CA VAL A 172 -6.19 -13.40 -0.21
C VAL A 172 -4.71 -13.23 -0.52
N PRO A 173 -4.07 -14.13 -1.26
CA PRO A 173 -2.70 -13.93 -1.71
C PRO A 173 -2.58 -12.75 -2.68
N LEU A 174 -1.39 -12.15 -2.74
CA LEU A 174 -1.06 -11.10 -3.69
C LEU A 174 -1.09 -11.63 -5.13
N VAL A 175 -0.40 -12.73 -5.36
CA VAL A 175 -0.35 -13.42 -6.65
C VAL A 175 -0.83 -14.86 -6.44
N ASP A 176 -1.64 -15.36 -7.38
CA ASP A 176 -2.15 -16.72 -7.32
C ASP A 176 -1.02 -17.76 -7.14
N SER A 177 -1.23 -18.68 -6.22
CA SER A 177 -0.30 -19.78 -5.91
C SER A 177 1.09 -19.36 -5.44
N GLU A 178 1.31 -18.08 -5.12
CA GLU A 178 2.58 -17.55 -4.60
C GLU A 178 2.40 -17.03 -3.17
N ALA A 179 3.23 -17.51 -2.24
CA ALA A 179 3.21 -17.04 -0.86
C ALA A 179 3.82 -15.63 -0.76
N PRO A 180 3.09 -14.61 -0.30
CA PRO A 180 3.63 -13.27 -0.12
C PRO A 180 4.59 -13.21 1.08
N THR A 181 5.63 -12.38 0.98
CA THR A 181 6.47 -12.00 2.13
C THR A 181 5.68 -11.12 3.10
N ASP A 182 6.18 -10.96 4.33
CA ASP A 182 5.52 -10.08 5.31
C ASP A 182 5.56 -8.61 4.87
N LEU A 183 6.60 -8.18 4.14
CA LEU A 183 6.66 -6.85 3.55
C LEU A 183 5.61 -6.66 2.44
N GLN A 184 5.41 -7.66 1.59
CA GLN A 184 4.33 -7.64 0.59
C GLN A 184 2.96 -7.57 1.26
N ARG A 185 2.73 -8.33 2.35
CA ARG A 185 1.47 -8.25 3.12
C ARG A 185 1.24 -6.87 3.71
N LEU A 186 2.28 -6.23 4.26
CA LEU A 186 2.19 -4.83 4.70
C LEU A 186 1.84 -3.91 3.52
N ALA A 187 2.51 -4.05 2.39
CA ALA A 187 2.25 -3.23 1.19
C ALA A 187 0.82 -3.42 0.66
N MET A 188 0.22 -4.61 0.83
CA MET A 188 -1.19 -4.88 0.46
C MET A 188 -2.19 -4.04 1.27
N VAL A 189 -1.78 -3.39 2.37
CA VAL A 189 -2.67 -2.59 3.22
C VAL A 189 -2.16 -1.17 3.49
N ALA A 190 -0.90 -0.87 3.21
CA ALA A 190 -0.26 0.40 3.59
C ALA A 190 -0.90 1.63 2.92
N ASP A 191 -1.37 1.50 1.68
CA ASP A 191 -2.04 2.62 0.98
C ASP A 191 -3.43 2.95 1.56
N SER A 192 -3.95 2.11 2.46
CA SER A 192 -5.28 2.29 3.09
C SER A 192 -5.32 3.36 4.18
N ILE A 193 -4.21 4.01 4.51
CA ILE A 193 -4.17 5.02 5.58
C ILE A 193 -5.11 6.19 5.32
N ASN A 194 -5.35 6.53 4.06
CA ASN A 194 -6.33 7.54 3.68
C ASN A 194 -7.74 7.18 4.16
N GLY A 195 -8.16 5.93 3.95
CA GLY A 195 -9.46 5.43 4.42
C GLY A 195 -9.54 5.28 5.94
N VAL A 196 -8.44 4.90 6.60
CA VAL A 196 -8.38 4.79 8.07
C VAL A 196 -8.42 6.18 8.72
N GLY A 197 -7.61 7.11 8.22
CA GLY A 197 -7.43 8.46 8.78
C GLY A 197 -8.39 9.51 8.25
N MET A 198 -9.43 9.11 7.48
CA MET A 198 -10.31 10.07 6.80
C MET A 198 -10.93 11.09 7.77
N ALA A 199 -10.88 12.35 7.34
CA ALA A 199 -11.47 13.50 8.05
C ALA A 199 -12.75 14.01 7.35
N LEU A 200 -13.07 13.51 6.16
CA LEU A 200 -14.18 13.97 5.33
C LEU A 200 -15.15 12.82 5.03
N GLU A 201 -16.41 13.17 4.78
CA GLU A 201 -17.45 12.23 4.37
C GLU A 201 -17.27 11.85 2.89
N PRO A 202 -17.10 10.57 2.54
CA PRO A 202 -16.92 10.13 1.15
C PRO A 202 -18.09 10.44 0.22
N ASP A 203 -19.31 10.60 0.78
CA ASP A 203 -20.50 10.97 0.01
C ASP A 203 -20.49 12.43 -0.45
N LYS A 204 -19.73 13.29 0.23
CA LYS A 204 -19.64 14.73 -0.05
C LYS A 204 -18.34 15.15 -0.73
N PHE A 205 -17.28 14.35 -0.54
CA PHE A 205 -15.95 14.69 -1.00
C PHE A 205 -15.28 13.50 -1.69
N VAL A 206 -14.46 13.80 -2.68
CA VAL A 206 -13.42 12.93 -3.20
C VAL A 206 -12.10 13.37 -2.56
N PHE A 207 -11.32 12.43 -2.05
CA PHE A 207 -10.00 12.68 -1.46
C PHE A 207 -9.08 11.52 -1.85
N MET A 208 -8.45 11.66 -3.01
CA MET A 208 -7.57 10.63 -3.59
C MET A 208 -6.11 10.98 -3.32
N ASN A 209 -5.32 9.95 -2.98
CA ASN A 209 -3.89 10.13 -2.85
C ASN A 209 -3.18 10.08 -4.20
N THR A 210 -2.11 10.86 -4.32
CA THR A 210 -1.22 10.89 -5.49
C THR A 210 -0.01 9.99 -5.29
N ASP A 211 0.32 9.68 -4.04
CA ASP A 211 1.49 8.93 -3.62
C ASP A 211 1.25 8.17 -2.32
N THR A 212 2.14 7.24 -2.01
CA THR A 212 2.23 6.58 -0.70
C THR A 212 3.69 6.32 -0.38
N VAL A 213 4.20 6.94 0.68
CA VAL A 213 5.57 6.76 1.16
C VAL A 213 5.55 5.94 2.44
N VAL A 214 6.25 4.81 2.44
CA VAL A 214 6.35 3.89 3.58
C VAL A 214 7.80 3.83 4.05
N HIS A 215 8.06 4.17 5.30
CA HIS A 215 9.35 3.98 5.94
C HIS A 215 9.26 2.90 7.01
N VAL A 216 10.16 1.92 6.98
CA VAL A 216 10.21 0.83 7.96
C VAL A 216 11.58 0.76 8.62
N HIS A 217 11.62 0.79 9.97
CA HIS A 217 12.87 0.63 10.71
C HIS A 217 13.19 -0.85 10.96
N ARG A 218 12.19 -1.73 10.93
CA ARG A 218 12.36 -3.18 10.92
C ARG A 218 11.41 -3.82 9.90
N LEU A 219 11.69 -5.04 9.49
CA LEU A 219 10.73 -5.78 8.66
C LEU A 219 9.47 -6.10 9.48
N PRO A 220 8.29 -6.03 8.85
CA PRO A 220 7.06 -6.48 9.49
C PRO A 220 7.08 -7.98 9.73
N ALA A 221 6.26 -8.43 10.68
CA ALA A 221 6.07 -9.85 10.98
C ALA A 221 4.58 -10.19 10.93
N GLY A 222 4.26 -11.27 10.20
CA GLY A 222 2.91 -11.83 10.14
C GLY A 222 1.99 -11.16 9.12
N ASN A 223 0.68 -11.20 9.40
CA ASN A 223 -0.38 -10.82 8.47
C ASN A 223 -1.39 -9.85 9.09
N ASP A 224 -1.04 -9.16 10.15
CA ASP A 224 -1.97 -8.31 10.89
C ASP A 224 -1.32 -6.99 11.28
N PHE A 225 -1.79 -5.89 10.69
CA PHE A 225 -1.15 -4.59 10.78
C PHE A 225 -2.09 -3.55 11.38
N GLY A 226 -1.62 -2.87 12.42
CA GLY A 226 -2.30 -1.74 13.04
C GLY A 226 -1.89 -0.44 12.34
N LEU A 227 -2.87 0.33 11.89
CA LEU A 227 -2.68 1.66 11.32
C LEU A 227 -3.30 2.67 12.27
N ARG A 228 -2.50 3.61 12.78
CA ARG A 228 -2.98 4.76 13.53
C ARG A 228 -2.79 6.00 12.67
N ALA A 229 -3.88 6.47 12.04
CA ALA A 229 -3.85 7.41 10.94
C ALA A 229 -4.68 8.66 11.22
N ARG A 230 -4.24 9.79 10.67
CA ARG A 230 -4.95 11.06 10.72
C ARG A 230 -4.71 11.88 9.45
N ALA A 231 -5.78 12.48 8.93
CA ALA A 231 -5.72 13.42 7.82
C ALA A 231 -5.78 14.86 8.30
N SER A 232 -5.14 15.76 7.54
CA SER A 232 -5.29 17.19 7.61
C SER A 232 -5.66 17.73 6.23
N ILE A 233 -6.65 18.62 6.15
CA ILE A 233 -7.15 19.17 4.90
C ILE A 233 -6.87 20.68 4.89
N GLY A 234 -6.16 21.13 3.85
CA GLY A 234 -5.91 22.56 3.62
C GLY A 234 -7.13 23.30 3.06
N PRO A 235 -7.08 24.62 3.00
CA PRO A 235 -8.22 25.44 2.53
C PRO A 235 -8.41 25.41 1.02
N ASP A 236 -7.46 24.90 0.26
CA ASP A 236 -7.32 25.00 -1.20
C ASP A 236 -7.42 23.66 -1.93
N GLY A 237 -7.90 22.60 -1.25
CA GLY A 237 -8.12 21.28 -1.85
C GLY A 237 -6.90 20.38 -1.84
N ILE A 238 -5.89 20.68 -1.03
CA ILE A 238 -4.74 19.82 -0.79
C ILE A 238 -4.83 19.28 0.64
N GLY A 239 -4.59 17.97 0.81
CA GLY A 239 -4.56 17.34 2.13
C GLY A 239 -3.32 16.46 2.30
N VAL A 240 -3.12 16.00 3.52
CA VAL A 240 -2.10 15.02 3.89
C VAL A 240 -2.71 14.00 4.84
N THR A 241 -2.41 12.73 4.65
CA THR A 241 -2.65 11.69 5.65
C THR A 241 -1.33 11.10 6.09
N THR A 242 -1.15 10.95 7.40
CA THR A 242 0.00 10.25 7.99
C THR A 242 -0.50 9.12 8.88
N ALA A 243 0.32 8.08 9.02
CA ALA A 243 0.04 7.00 9.95
C ALA A 243 1.33 6.43 10.56
N GLU A 244 1.22 6.01 11.80
CA GLU A 244 2.14 5.04 12.39
C GLU A 244 1.62 3.64 12.08
N ILE A 245 2.55 2.74 11.75
CA ILE A 245 2.25 1.34 11.44
C ILE A 245 2.85 0.40 12.47
N PHE A 246 2.06 -0.60 12.82
CA PHE A 246 2.38 -1.62 13.82
C PHE A 246 2.09 -3.01 13.26
N ASP A 247 2.81 -4.00 13.74
CA ASP A 247 2.38 -5.39 13.73
C ASP A 247 2.11 -5.86 15.17
N ARG A 248 1.91 -7.16 15.38
CA ARG A 248 1.65 -7.68 16.74
C ARG A 248 2.87 -7.67 17.66
N GLN A 249 4.05 -7.39 17.13
CA GLN A 249 5.29 -7.24 17.92
C GLN A 249 5.54 -5.77 18.33
N GLY A 250 4.88 -4.79 17.70
CA GLY A 250 5.02 -3.39 18.04
C GLY A 250 5.13 -2.47 16.81
N PHE A 251 5.77 -1.32 16.99
CA PHE A 251 5.93 -0.31 15.96
C PHE A 251 6.85 -0.79 14.83
N ILE A 252 6.45 -0.56 13.58
CA ILE A 252 7.21 -0.91 12.37
C ILE A 252 7.81 0.35 11.71
N GLY A 253 7.03 1.41 11.62
CA GLY A 253 7.40 2.59 10.86
C GLY A 253 6.23 3.55 10.62
N VAL A 254 6.35 4.34 9.56
CA VAL A 254 5.38 5.39 9.22
C VAL A 254 4.99 5.36 7.75
N VAL A 255 3.79 5.88 7.48
CA VAL A 255 3.27 6.09 6.11
C VAL A 255 2.79 7.53 5.98
N ALA A 256 2.96 8.11 4.80
CA ALA A 256 2.43 9.42 4.44
C ALA A 256 1.86 9.42 3.01
N GLN A 257 0.83 10.23 2.78
CA GLN A 257 0.18 10.42 1.49
C GLN A 257 -0.19 11.88 1.28
N THR A 258 -0.04 12.38 0.05
CA THR A 258 -0.60 13.66 -0.39
C THR A 258 -1.98 13.43 -1.01
N LEU A 259 -2.95 14.25 -0.66
CA LEU A 259 -4.33 14.12 -1.12
C LEU A 259 -4.76 15.25 -2.04
N LEU A 260 -5.39 14.91 -3.16
CA LEU A 260 -6.26 15.81 -3.91
C LEU A 260 -7.68 15.72 -3.34
N VAL A 261 -8.19 16.87 -2.86
CA VAL A 261 -9.51 16.94 -2.23
C VAL A 261 -10.46 17.80 -3.08
N GLN A 262 -11.62 17.24 -3.42
CA GLN A 262 -12.65 17.93 -4.21
C GLN A 262 -14.04 17.63 -3.64
N ARG A 263 -14.95 18.63 -3.72
CA ARG A 263 -16.37 18.39 -3.44
C ARG A 263 -16.98 17.55 -4.56
N ARG A 264 -17.85 16.62 -4.21
CA ARG A 264 -18.69 15.94 -5.21
C ARG A 264 -19.73 16.94 -5.71
N THR A 265 -19.88 17.00 -7.02
CA THR A 265 -20.92 17.80 -7.72
C THR A 265 -22.20 16.99 -7.86
#